data_ed764f576e828a736cbe79880d382be9
#
_entry.id   ed764f576e828a736cbe79880d382be9
#
_cell.length_a   1.000
_cell.length_b   1.000
_cell.length_c   1.000
_cell.angle_alpha   90.00
_cell.angle_beta   90.00
_cell.angle_gamma   90.00
#
_symmetry.space_group_name_H-M   'P 1'
#
loop_
_entity.id
_entity.type
_entity.pdbx_description
1 polymer ?
#
loop_
_entity_poly.entity_id
_entity_poly.type
_entity_poly.pdbx_seq_one_letter_code
_entity_poly.pdbx_strand_id
1 'polypeptide(L)'
;MPTQIVMGEACIIKNANLLKELGSKAFIVTGKNSAKVNGSLIDVVSALTTNGQEYVIFDEVMTNPTVDCVYQGAERAKKEMTDFVIAIGGGSPMDAAKAISLLACQDIPRESLFMGQYEEKVLPMAFIPTTAGTGSEVTQYAILTNDELKTKTSIATPILFPKLAFLDSRYIASLSKTTTINTAVDALSHVVEGYLSNRANGISDVLALESMQMIARLFYKLNTFDLTEEDRDTLLYASTLGGMVIAHTGTTAVHAMGYSLTYFKDIDHGRANGLLIGEFLKLVQKVKAERVDTMIDKMGFVSLQEFINQLEELLGEKEKLTLEEAEEYSKKAMQTKNITNCIFTPTEEDLLHIYKTVFKI
;
A
#
# COMPACT_ATOMS: atom_id res chain seq x y z
N MET A 1 -7.50 16.19 1.73
CA MET A 1 -6.27 15.47 1.36
C MET A 1 -5.31 16.45 0.69
N PRO A 2 -4.00 16.45 1.06
CA PRO A 2 -3.06 17.46 0.55
C PRO A 2 -2.45 17.11 -0.82
N THR A 3 -2.61 15.88 -1.31
CA THR A 3 -2.05 15.42 -2.59
C THR A 3 -2.95 15.82 -3.75
N GLN A 4 -2.41 16.49 -4.75
CA GLN A 4 -3.08 16.70 -6.03
C GLN A 4 -2.93 15.44 -6.90
N ILE A 5 -4.04 14.89 -7.37
CA ILE A 5 -4.07 13.69 -8.20
C ILE A 5 -4.33 14.10 -9.64
N VAL A 6 -3.49 13.58 -10.55
CA VAL A 6 -3.64 13.72 -12.00
C VAL A 6 -3.77 12.32 -12.59
N MET A 7 -4.89 12.02 -13.22
CA MET A 7 -5.19 10.67 -13.73
C MET A 7 -5.43 10.68 -15.23
N GLY A 8 -5.03 9.59 -15.88
CA GLY A 8 -5.29 9.30 -17.29
C GLY A 8 -4.02 9.00 -18.09
N GLU A 9 -4.22 8.58 -19.32
CA GLU A 9 -3.14 8.21 -20.25
C GLU A 9 -2.16 9.37 -20.47
N ALA A 10 -0.87 9.08 -20.35
CA ALA A 10 0.24 10.02 -20.48
C ALA A 10 0.11 11.27 -19.58
N CYS A 11 -0.54 11.12 -18.42
CA CYS A 11 -0.87 12.25 -17.54
C CYS A 11 0.37 13.02 -17.08
N ILE A 12 1.52 12.37 -16.86
CA ILE A 12 2.77 13.05 -16.47
C ILE A 12 3.35 13.89 -17.61
N ILE A 13 3.29 13.38 -18.84
CA ILE A 13 3.76 14.12 -20.02
C ILE A 13 2.86 15.34 -20.28
N LYS A 14 1.53 15.14 -20.25
CA LYS A 14 0.54 16.20 -20.50
C LYS A 14 0.58 17.29 -19.44
N ASN A 15 1.05 16.97 -18.22
CA ASN A 15 1.09 17.89 -17.09
C ASN A 15 2.51 18.07 -16.52
N ALA A 16 3.53 17.95 -17.38
CA ALA A 16 4.95 18.07 -16.98
C ALA A 16 5.27 19.35 -16.21
N ASN A 17 4.57 20.44 -16.51
CA ASN A 17 4.73 21.75 -15.85
C ASN A 17 4.50 21.68 -14.33
N LEU A 18 3.68 20.78 -13.83
CA LEU A 18 3.45 20.61 -12.38
C LEU A 18 4.72 20.21 -11.63
N LEU A 19 5.63 19.48 -12.28
CA LEU A 19 6.92 19.10 -11.68
C LEU A 19 7.82 20.30 -11.44
N LYS A 20 7.70 21.40 -12.22
CA LYS A 20 8.49 22.62 -12.01
C LYS A 20 8.24 23.28 -10.65
N GLU A 21 7.03 23.12 -10.12
CA GLU A 21 6.66 23.69 -8.82
C GLU A 21 7.33 22.99 -7.64
N LEU A 22 7.91 21.79 -7.87
CA LEU A 22 8.57 21.01 -6.82
C LEU A 22 10.03 21.38 -6.62
N GLY A 23 10.75 21.75 -7.70
CA GLY A 23 12.17 22.07 -7.62
C GLY A 23 12.87 22.03 -8.97
N SER A 24 14.20 22.08 -8.94
CA SER A 24 15.08 22.14 -10.12
C SER A 24 15.84 20.83 -10.38
N LYS A 25 16.07 20.01 -9.34
CA LYS A 25 16.81 18.74 -9.46
C LYS A 25 16.13 17.60 -8.73
N ALA A 26 15.60 16.65 -9.49
CA ALA A 26 14.85 15.49 -8.99
C ALA A 26 15.77 14.39 -8.45
N PHE A 27 15.39 13.76 -7.33
CA PHE A 27 15.89 12.46 -6.91
C PHE A 27 14.85 11.40 -7.25
N ILE A 28 15.08 10.60 -8.30
CA ILE A 28 14.15 9.57 -8.77
C ILE A 28 14.42 8.28 -8.01
N VAL A 29 13.48 7.86 -7.18
CA VAL A 29 13.54 6.65 -6.37
C VAL A 29 12.71 5.57 -7.03
N THR A 30 13.32 4.42 -7.34
CA THR A 30 12.65 3.31 -8.01
C THR A 30 13.28 1.96 -7.67
N GLY A 31 12.60 0.87 -7.99
CA GLY A 31 13.20 -0.45 -8.03
C GLY A 31 14.05 -0.65 -9.29
N LYS A 32 14.84 -1.73 -9.31
CA LYS A 32 15.87 -1.99 -10.32
C LYS A 32 15.34 -2.05 -11.76
N ASN A 33 14.15 -2.61 -11.97
CA ASN A 33 13.68 -2.99 -13.30
C ASN A 33 12.31 -2.44 -13.70
N SER A 34 11.31 -2.42 -12.80
CA SER A 34 9.90 -2.21 -13.15
C SER A 34 9.64 -0.90 -13.89
N ALA A 35 10.16 0.21 -13.41
CA ALA A 35 9.99 1.53 -14.01
C ALA A 35 10.62 1.65 -15.42
N LYS A 36 11.67 0.87 -15.69
CA LYS A 36 12.33 0.81 -17.00
C LYS A 36 11.48 0.01 -18.00
N VAL A 37 10.92 -1.11 -17.55
CA VAL A 37 10.15 -2.04 -18.39
C VAL A 37 8.78 -1.49 -18.78
N ASN A 38 8.09 -0.84 -17.86
CA ASN A 38 6.73 -0.35 -18.08
C ASN A 38 6.64 1.05 -18.72
N GLY A 39 7.78 1.69 -18.98
CA GLY A 39 7.84 3.00 -19.64
C GLY A 39 7.71 4.22 -18.71
N SER A 40 7.34 4.04 -17.44
CA SER A 40 7.14 5.16 -16.52
C SER A 40 8.40 6.01 -16.29
N LEU A 41 9.58 5.38 -16.22
CA LEU A 41 10.84 6.12 -16.09
C LEU A 41 11.13 6.98 -17.33
N ILE A 42 10.82 6.48 -18.53
CA ILE A 42 11.01 7.22 -19.78
C ILE A 42 10.11 8.45 -19.80
N ASP A 43 8.85 8.30 -19.43
CA ASP A 43 7.89 9.41 -19.39
C ASP A 43 8.28 10.47 -18.35
N VAL A 44 8.75 10.05 -17.16
CA VAL A 44 9.26 10.97 -16.11
C VAL A 44 10.49 11.73 -16.61
N VAL A 45 11.48 11.05 -17.17
CA VAL A 45 12.70 11.69 -17.69
C VAL A 45 12.38 12.66 -18.83
N SER A 46 11.45 12.29 -19.72
CA SER A 46 10.97 13.18 -20.79
C SER A 46 10.32 14.45 -20.24
N ALA A 47 9.46 14.31 -19.22
CA ALA A 47 8.81 15.45 -18.57
C ALA A 47 9.83 16.38 -17.91
N LEU A 48 10.81 15.84 -17.17
CA LEU A 48 11.89 16.63 -16.55
C LEU A 48 12.77 17.33 -17.60
N THR A 49 13.15 16.63 -18.67
CA THR A 49 13.93 17.19 -19.76
C THR A 49 13.20 18.34 -20.46
N THR A 50 11.90 18.17 -20.74
CA THR A 50 11.05 19.21 -21.31
C THR A 50 11.00 20.47 -20.42
N ASN A 51 11.06 20.27 -19.12
CA ASN A 51 11.08 21.34 -18.13
C ASN A 51 12.45 22.01 -17.96
N GLY A 52 13.55 21.39 -18.45
CA GLY A 52 14.93 21.81 -18.16
C GLY A 52 15.35 21.48 -16.73
N GLN A 53 14.71 20.48 -16.07
CA GLN A 53 15.07 20.02 -14.73
C GLN A 53 16.13 18.92 -14.78
N GLU A 54 17.08 18.97 -13.84
CA GLU A 54 18.08 17.91 -13.66
C GLU A 54 17.50 16.74 -12.87
N TYR A 55 18.15 15.58 -12.93
CA TYR A 55 17.75 14.42 -12.15
C TYR A 55 18.90 13.47 -11.82
N VAL A 56 18.74 12.73 -10.74
CA VAL A 56 19.59 11.60 -10.34
C VAL A 56 18.68 10.41 -10.09
N ILE A 57 19.09 9.22 -10.55
CA ILE A 57 18.31 7.99 -10.36
C ILE A 57 18.94 7.18 -9.22
N PHE A 58 18.08 6.76 -8.28
CA PHE A 58 18.35 5.78 -7.24
C PHE A 58 17.42 4.56 -7.47
N ASP A 59 17.96 3.54 -8.15
CA ASP A 59 17.22 2.33 -8.55
C ASP A 59 17.57 1.10 -7.68
N GLU A 60 17.95 1.36 -6.44
CA GLU A 60 18.43 0.35 -5.50
C GLU A 60 17.36 -0.11 -4.49
N VAL A 61 16.12 0.38 -4.64
CA VAL A 61 15.04 -0.01 -3.71
C VAL A 61 14.59 -1.44 -3.99
N MET A 62 14.73 -2.29 -2.97
CA MET A 62 14.25 -3.67 -2.99
C MET A 62 12.79 -3.76 -2.53
N THR A 63 12.15 -4.90 -2.79
CA THR A 63 10.87 -5.23 -2.15
C THR A 63 11.06 -5.22 -0.63
N ASN A 64 10.11 -4.60 0.09
CA ASN A 64 10.20 -4.40 1.54
C ASN A 64 11.46 -3.63 1.95
N PRO A 65 11.55 -2.32 1.65
CA PRO A 65 12.76 -1.53 1.84
C PRO A 65 13.21 -1.53 3.31
N THR A 66 14.51 -1.66 3.49
CA THR A 66 15.15 -1.67 4.82
C THR A 66 15.48 -0.26 5.30
N VAL A 67 15.72 -0.12 6.60
CA VAL A 67 16.23 1.13 7.19
C VAL A 67 17.56 1.54 6.54
N ASP A 68 18.46 0.58 6.27
CA ASP A 68 19.75 0.87 5.61
C ASP A 68 19.58 1.48 4.22
N CYS A 69 18.68 0.93 3.41
CA CYS A 69 18.41 1.42 2.07
C CYS A 69 17.97 2.91 2.08
N VAL A 70 17.10 3.30 3.00
CA VAL A 70 16.61 4.69 3.03
C VAL A 70 17.65 5.68 3.56
N TYR A 71 18.53 5.28 4.49
CA TYR A 71 19.65 6.12 4.90
C TYR A 71 20.67 6.31 3.77
N GLN A 72 21.02 5.25 3.03
CA GLN A 72 21.89 5.35 1.85
C GLN A 72 21.29 6.26 0.77
N GLY A 73 19.98 6.13 0.51
CA GLY A 73 19.27 7.01 -0.43
C GLY A 73 19.30 8.47 0.01
N ALA A 74 19.09 8.74 1.30
CA ALA A 74 19.10 10.10 1.85
C ALA A 74 20.50 10.76 1.78
N GLU A 75 21.56 10.01 2.10
CA GLU A 75 22.95 10.49 1.96
C GLU A 75 23.26 10.83 0.52
N ARG A 76 22.82 9.98 -0.43
CA ARG A 76 23.01 10.24 -1.85
C ARG A 76 22.20 11.47 -2.31
N ALA A 77 20.95 11.63 -1.88
CA ALA A 77 20.14 12.80 -2.19
C ALA A 77 20.79 14.11 -1.69
N LYS A 78 21.30 14.12 -0.45
CA LYS A 78 22.06 15.25 0.11
C LYS A 78 23.33 15.57 -0.71
N LYS A 79 24.14 14.55 -1.01
CA LYS A 79 25.39 14.68 -1.78
C LYS A 79 25.17 15.26 -3.17
N GLU A 80 24.09 14.82 -3.82
CA GLU A 80 23.71 15.27 -5.16
C GLU A 80 22.96 16.61 -5.15
N MET A 81 22.68 17.17 -3.97
CA MET A 81 21.95 18.44 -3.78
C MET A 81 20.60 18.46 -4.52
N THR A 82 19.85 17.38 -4.41
CA THR A 82 18.50 17.28 -4.98
C THR A 82 17.51 18.04 -4.11
N ASP A 83 16.51 18.69 -4.72
CA ASP A 83 15.57 19.58 -4.04
C ASP A 83 14.11 19.06 -4.05
N PHE A 84 13.83 17.95 -4.76
CA PHE A 84 12.57 17.21 -4.68
C PHE A 84 12.77 15.73 -5.02
N VAL A 85 11.77 14.91 -4.68
CA VAL A 85 11.83 13.46 -4.88
C VAL A 85 10.71 13.03 -5.82
N ILE A 86 11.01 12.13 -6.76
CA ILE A 86 10.03 11.42 -7.58
C ILE A 86 10.11 9.93 -7.24
N ALA A 87 9.00 9.32 -6.80
CA ALA A 87 8.93 7.87 -6.64
C ALA A 87 8.21 7.22 -7.81
N ILE A 88 8.83 6.19 -8.39
CA ILE A 88 8.24 5.39 -9.46
C ILE A 88 8.21 3.93 -9.02
N GLY A 89 7.03 3.36 -8.81
CA GLY A 89 6.92 1.96 -8.41
C GLY A 89 5.65 1.63 -7.65
N GLY A 90 5.64 0.48 -7.00
CA GLY A 90 4.62 0.11 -6.02
C GLY A 90 4.92 0.73 -4.65
N GLY A 91 4.35 0.16 -3.58
CA GLY A 91 4.54 0.65 -2.21
C GLY A 91 6.00 0.80 -1.81
N SER A 92 6.86 -0.17 -2.12
CA SER A 92 8.26 -0.17 -1.67
C SER A 92 9.07 1.05 -2.12
N PRO A 93 9.13 1.43 -3.41
CA PRO A 93 9.77 2.69 -3.82
C PRO A 93 9.12 3.94 -3.24
N MET A 94 7.79 3.97 -3.11
CA MET A 94 7.09 5.13 -2.56
C MET A 94 7.35 5.31 -1.06
N ASP A 95 7.35 4.23 -0.29
CA ASP A 95 7.65 4.26 1.14
C ASP A 95 9.12 4.62 1.40
N ALA A 96 10.04 4.04 0.61
CA ALA A 96 11.45 4.44 0.64
C ALA A 96 11.63 5.94 0.32
N ALA A 97 10.95 6.44 -0.72
CA ALA A 97 11.03 7.84 -1.12
C ALA A 97 10.54 8.80 -0.03
N LYS A 98 9.47 8.46 0.70
CA LYS A 98 8.99 9.24 1.85
C LYS A 98 10.07 9.33 2.95
N ALA A 99 10.65 8.19 3.32
CA ALA A 99 11.70 8.16 4.33
C ALA A 99 12.98 8.88 3.86
N ILE A 100 13.39 8.68 2.61
CA ILE A 100 14.53 9.40 2.00
C ILE A 100 14.27 10.90 2.01
N SER A 101 13.08 11.35 1.61
CA SER A 101 12.70 12.76 1.59
C SER A 101 12.79 13.42 2.97
N LEU A 102 12.35 12.70 4.02
CA LEU A 102 12.46 13.12 5.41
C LEU A 102 13.93 13.23 5.85
N LEU A 103 14.69 12.15 5.68
CA LEU A 103 16.09 12.05 6.09
C LEU A 103 17.04 12.95 5.29
N ALA A 104 16.67 13.33 4.07
CA ALA A 104 17.41 14.30 3.28
C ALA A 104 17.38 15.71 3.90
N CYS A 105 16.31 16.04 4.64
CA CYS A 105 16.13 17.34 5.30
C CYS A 105 16.49 17.34 6.79
N GLN A 106 16.56 16.17 7.44
CA GLN A 106 16.70 16.07 8.89
C GLN A 106 17.71 14.98 9.27
N ASP A 107 18.62 15.32 10.20
CA ASP A 107 19.59 14.36 10.72
C ASP A 107 18.96 13.57 11.88
N ILE A 108 18.21 12.53 11.54
CA ILE A 108 17.49 11.66 12.50
C ILE A 108 18.35 10.43 12.77
N PRO A 109 18.76 10.14 14.00
CA PRO A 109 19.44 8.88 14.36
C PRO A 109 18.53 7.67 14.11
N ARG A 110 19.13 6.51 13.79
CA ARG A 110 18.39 5.29 13.44
C ARG A 110 17.43 4.85 14.54
N GLU A 111 17.85 4.90 15.77
CA GLU A 111 17.08 4.57 16.97
C GLU A 111 15.86 5.49 17.17
N SER A 112 15.89 6.69 16.60
CA SER A 112 14.81 7.68 16.69
C SER A 112 13.89 7.69 15.46
N LEU A 113 14.21 6.94 14.40
CA LEU A 113 13.50 6.99 13.13
C LEU A 113 11.99 6.74 13.24
N PHE A 114 11.56 5.93 14.19
CA PHE A 114 10.16 5.56 14.37
C PHE A 114 9.49 6.22 15.59
N MET A 115 10.15 7.20 16.22
CA MET A 115 9.65 7.84 17.45
C MET A 115 8.63 8.95 17.21
N GLY A 116 8.41 9.35 15.95
CA GLY A 116 7.41 10.35 15.60
C GLY A 116 7.80 11.80 15.93
N GLN A 117 9.06 12.06 16.22
CA GLN A 117 9.58 13.40 16.54
C GLN A 117 10.29 13.96 15.30
N TYR A 118 9.53 14.63 14.42
CA TYR A 118 10.06 15.19 13.17
C TYR A 118 9.80 16.70 13.10
N GLU A 119 10.76 17.45 12.51
CA GLU A 119 10.52 18.83 12.12
C GLU A 119 9.60 18.87 10.89
N GLU A 120 8.95 20.00 10.66
CA GLU A 120 8.12 20.21 9.45
C GLU A 120 8.98 20.51 8.20
N LYS A 121 9.97 19.65 7.96
CA LYS A 121 10.90 19.77 6.84
C LYS A 121 11.02 18.44 6.09
N VAL A 122 10.68 18.46 4.82
CA VAL A 122 10.72 17.30 3.93
C VAL A 122 10.92 17.80 2.49
N LEU A 123 11.65 17.06 1.65
CA LEU A 123 11.68 17.39 0.23
C LEU A 123 10.28 17.18 -0.39
N PRO A 124 9.80 18.09 -1.26
CA PRO A 124 8.54 17.87 -1.98
C PRO A 124 8.58 16.57 -2.78
N MET A 125 7.44 15.90 -2.89
CA MET A 125 7.37 14.57 -3.54
C MET A 125 6.31 14.52 -4.64
N ALA A 126 6.63 13.84 -5.75
CA ALA A 126 5.67 13.40 -6.78
C ALA A 126 5.73 11.87 -6.94
N PHE A 127 4.58 11.21 -6.95
CA PHE A 127 4.52 9.74 -6.99
C PHE A 127 3.83 9.23 -8.24
N ILE A 128 4.39 8.17 -8.81
CA ILE A 128 3.91 7.48 -10.01
C ILE A 128 3.74 5.99 -9.66
N PRO A 129 2.54 5.56 -9.23
CA PRO A 129 2.29 4.17 -8.92
C PRO A 129 2.39 3.28 -10.16
N THR A 130 3.03 2.12 -10.00
CA THR A 130 3.12 1.07 -11.02
C THR A 130 2.50 -0.24 -10.55
N THR A 131 1.73 -0.19 -9.47
CA THR A 131 0.86 -1.27 -8.96
C THR A 131 -0.46 -0.65 -8.50
N ALA A 132 -1.53 -1.42 -8.53
CA ALA A 132 -2.85 -1.02 -8.05
C ALA A 132 -3.16 -1.73 -6.73
N GLY A 133 -2.54 -1.30 -5.64
CA GLY A 133 -2.66 -1.99 -4.35
C GLY A 133 -2.51 -1.10 -3.14
N THR A 134 -1.35 -0.53 -2.93
CA THR A 134 -0.99 0.11 -1.66
C THR A 134 -1.62 1.47 -1.43
N GLY A 135 -1.96 2.21 -2.50
CA GLY A 135 -2.42 3.60 -2.39
C GLY A 135 -1.40 4.54 -1.73
N SER A 136 -0.11 4.15 -1.69
CA SER A 136 0.93 4.92 -1.00
C SER A 136 1.11 6.32 -1.58
N GLU A 137 0.73 6.53 -2.83
CA GLU A 137 0.74 7.84 -3.50
C GLU A 137 -0.20 8.88 -2.87
N VAL A 138 -1.08 8.47 -1.99
CA VAL A 138 -2.05 9.35 -1.31
C VAL A 138 -2.08 9.15 0.22
N THR A 139 -1.00 8.59 0.79
CA THR A 139 -0.89 8.35 2.23
C THR A 139 0.33 9.02 2.86
N GLN A 140 0.27 9.19 4.18
CA GLN A 140 1.34 9.75 5.02
C GLN A 140 2.22 8.67 5.66
N TYR A 141 2.10 7.41 5.25
CA TYR A 141 2.82 6.29 5.83
C TYR A 141 4.04 5.91 4.99
N ALA A 142 5.16 5.59 5.65
CA ALA A 142 6.31 4.92 5.05
C ALA A 142 6.58 3.64 5.84
N ILE A 143 6.35 2.49 5.22
CA ILE A 143 6.49 1.18 5.85
C ILE A 143 7.87 0.62 5.52
N LEU A 144 8.69 0.42 6.53
CA LEU A 144 10.06 -0.10 6.37
C LEU A 144 10.21 -1.43 7.11
N THR A 145 11.07 -2.29 6.58
CA THR A 145 11.53 -3.49 7.27
C THR A 145 12.44 -3.08 8.43
N ASN A 146 12.06 -3.48 9.62
CA ASN A 146 12.82 -3.28 10.85
C ASN A 146 13.36 -4.64 11.33
N ASP A 147 14.62 -4.92 10.99
CA ASP A 147 15.25 -6.21 11.30
C ASP A 147 15.54 -6.37 12.80
N GLU A 148 15.68 -5.27 13.56
CA GLU A 148 15.85 -5.34 15.02
C GLU A 148 14.57 -5.87 15.69
N LEU A 149 13.41 -5.40 15.26
CA LEU A 149 12.10 -5.85 15.77
C LEU A 149 11.55 -7.08 15.03
N LYS A 150 12.21 -7.52 13.95
CA LYS A 150 11.77 -8.61 13.06
C LYS A 150 10.33 -8.44 12.61
N THR A 151 10.01 -7.23 12.12
CA THR A 151 8.67 -6.85 11.65
C THR A 151 8.76 -5.66 10.71
N LYS A 152 7.61 -5.21 10.20
CA LYS A 152 7.49 -3.93 9.50
C LYS A 152 7.09 -2.83 10.48
N THR A 153 7.73 -1.67 10.36
CA THR A 153 7.44 -0.50 11.20
C THR A 153 7.14 0.71 10.32
N SER A 154 6.18 1.52 10.74
CA SER A 154 5.73 2.69 9.98
C SER A 154 6.28 4.00 10.54
N ILE A 155 6.82 4.85 9.65
CA ILE A 155 6.89 6.28 9.88
C ILE A 155 5.54 6.86 9.48
N ALA A 156 4.85 7.54 10.40
CA ALA A 156 3.51 8.06 10.17
C ALA A 156 3.46 9.55 10.59
N THR A 157 3.46 10.45 9.61
CA THR A 157 3.38 11.89 9.87
C THR A 157 2.79 12.62 8.66
N PRO A 158 1.93 13.64 8.87
CA PRO A 158 1.29 14.37 7.77
C PRO A 158 2.25 15.01 6.75
N ILE A 159 3.49 15.32 7.15
CA ILE A 159 4.48 15.90 6.24
C ILE A 159 4.91 14.96 5.11
N LEU A 160 4.67 13.64 5.24
CA LEU A 160 5.01 12.64 4.24
C LEU A 160 3.96 12.46 3.13
N PHE A 161 2.85 13.20 3.16
CA PHE A 161 1.98 13.21 1.99
C PHE A 161 2.71 13.77 0.77
N PRO A 162 2.73 13.07 -0.37
CA PRO A 162 3.26 13.65 -1.60
C PRO A 162 2.42 14.85 -2.04
N LYS A 163 3.04 15.78 -2.76
CA LYS A 163 2.35 16.93 -3.36
C LYS A 163 1.54 16.52 -4.59
N LEU A 164 2.11 15.61 -5.40
CA LEU A 164 1.54 15.18 -6.68
C LEU A 164 1.48 13.64 -6.73
N ALA A 165 0.41 13.12 -7.33
CA ALA A 165 0.28 11.73 -7.73
C ALA A 165 -0.17 11.67 -9.20
N PHE A 166 0.58 10.96 -10.05
CA PHE A 166 0.25 10.75 -11.46
C PHE A 166 -0.17 9.32 -11.68
N LEU A 167 -1.43 9.09 -12.00
CA LEU A 167 -2.06 7.79 -12.14
C LEU A 167 -2.26 7.45 -13.63
N ASP A 168 -1.47 6.53 -14.14
CA ASP A 168 -1.51 6.08 -15.53
C ASP A 168 -1.50 4.55 -15.58
N SER A 169 -2.61 3.95 -16.00
CA SER A 169 -2.78 2.50 -16.00
C SER A 169 -1.87 1.77 -16.99
N ARG A 170 -1.26 2.45 -17.96
CA ARG A 170 -0.24 1.87 -18.83
C ARG A 170 0.91 1.30 -18.03
N TYR A 171 1.25 1.90 -16.88
CA TYR A 171 2.36 1.47 -16.04
C TYR A 171 2.08 0.20 -15.23
N ILE A 172 0.82 -0.22 -15.12
CA ILE A 172 0.44 -1.49 -14.48
C ILE A 172 0.12 -2.60 -15.50
N ALA A 173 0.10 -2.29 -16.81
CA ALA A 173 -0.28 -3.24 -17.86
C ALA A 173 0.66 -4.45 -17.98
N SER A 174 1.94 -4.27 -17.64
CA SER A 174 2.96 -5.32 -17.72
C SER A 174 3.07 -6.22 -16.49
N LEU A 175 2.24 -5.99 -15.47
CA LEU A 175 2.26 -6.81 -14.27
C LEU A 175 1.82 -8.25 -14.54
N SER A 176 2.44 -9.20 -13.85
CA SER A 176 2.00 -10.61 -13.88
C SER A 176 0.61 -10.79 -13.30
N LYS A 177 -0.08 -11.89 -13.66
CA LYS A 177 -1.37 -12.27 -13.05
C LYS A 177 -1.27 -12.27 -11.51
N THR A 178 -0.28 -12.94 -10.96
CA THR A 178 -0.08 -13.05 -9.51
C THR A 178 0.09 -11.68 -8.86
N THR A 179 0.94 -10.81 -9.42
CA THR A 179 1.15 -9.46 -8.86
C THR A 179 -0.13 -8.64 -8.96
N THR A 180 -0.86 -8.70 -10.07
CA THR A 180 -2.11 -7.97 -10.26
C THR A 180 -3.17 -8.40 -9.24
N ILE A 181 -3.33 -9.72 -9.04
CA ILE A 181 -4.26 -10.26 -8.04
C ILE A 181 -3.84 -9.82 -6.63
N ASN A 182 -2.59 -10.05 -6.25
CA ASN A 182 -2.12 -9.74 -4.91
C ASN A 182 -2.29 -8.25 -4.58
N THR A 183 -1.98 -7.36 -5.52
CA THR A 183 -2.15 -5.92 -5.31
C THR A 183 -3.62 -5.50 -5.28
N ALA A 184 -4.49 -6.07 -6.12
CA ALA A 184 -5.93 -5.81 -6.06
C ALA A 184 -6.54 -6.28 -4.72
N VAL A 185 -6.08 -7.42 -4.20
CA VAL A 185 -6.50 -7.94 -2.89
C VAL A 185 -5.94 -7.09 -1.74
N ASP A 186 -4.73 -6.52 -1.89
CA ASP A 186 -4.20 -5.54 -0.93
C ASP A 186 -5.09 -4.30 -0.85
N ALA A 187 -5.44 -3.70 -2.01
CA ALA A 187 -6.38 -2.59 -2.06
C ALA A 187 -7.74 -2.94 -1.44
N LEU A 188 -8.24 -4.15 -1.70
CA LEU A 188 -9.47 -4.64 -1.07
C LEU A 188 -9.32 -4.72 0.46
N SER A 189 -8.18 -5.21 0.95
CA SER A 189 -7.92 -5.29 2.40
C SER A 189 -7.92 -3.90 3.04
N HIS A 190 -7.33 -2.90 2.39
CA HIS A 190 -7.33 -1.52 2.85
C HIS A 190 -8.74 -0.97 3.04
N VAL A 191 -9.61 -1.15 2.06
CA VAL A 191 -10.96 -0.60 2.13
C VAL A 191 -11.88 -1.39 3.07
N VAL A 192 -11.72 -2.71 3.15
CA VAL A 192 -12.43 -3.55 4.12
C VAL A 192 -12.06 -3.16 5.54
N GLU A 193 -10.77 -3.08 5.85
CA GLU A 193 -10.31 -2.72 7.18
C GLU A 193 -10.62 -1.27 7.52
N GLY A 194 -10.46 -0.35 6.57
CA GLY A 194 -10.83 1.04 6.76
C GLY A 194 -12.31 1.24 7.05
N TYR A 195 -13.19 0.52 6.36
CA TYR A 195 -14.63 0.50 6.63
C TYR A 195 -14.96 -0.09 8.00
N LEU A 196 -14.20 -1.09 8.46
CA LEU A 196 -14.35 -1.75 9.76
C LEU A 196 -13.43 -1.17 10.84
N SER A 197 -12.93 0.06 10.64
CA SER A 197 -12.15 0.79 11.64
C SER A 197 -13.07 1.54 12.60
N ASN A 198 -12.64 1.71 13.86
CA ASN A 198 -13.32 2.60 14.83
C ASN A 198 -13.15 4.08 14.47
N ARG A 199 -12.31 4.43 13.49
CA ARG A 199 -12.12 5.77 12.94
C ARG A 199 -12.95 6.02 11.69
N ALA A 200 -13.69 5.01 11.20
CA ALA A 200 -14.54 5.14 10.03
C ALA A 200 -15.61 6.21 10.22
N ASN A 201 -15.94 6.93 9.17
CA ASN A 201 -16.96 7.96 9.14
C ASN A 201 -17.63 7.99 7.77
N GLY A 202 -18.71 8.77 7.62
CA GLY A 202 -19.49 8.77 6.38
C GLY A 202 -18.70 9.07 5.12
N ILE A 203 -17.61 9.86 5.18
CA ILE A 203 -16.75 10.15 4.02
C ILE A 203 -15.89 8.91 3.68
N SER A 204 -15.21 8.34 4.67
CA SER A 204 -14.40 7.14 4.47
C SER A 204 -15.24 5.94 4.03
N ASP A 205 -16.49 5.83 4.54
CA ASP A 205 -17.40 4.75 4.18
C ASP A 205 -17.82 4.81 2.70
N VAL A 206 -18.14 6.00 2.17
CA VAL A 206 -18.46 6.18 0.74
C VAL A 206 -17.29 5.76 -0.14
N LEU A 207 -16.07 6.20 0.17
CA LEU A 207 -14.87 5.84 -0.60
C LEU A 207 -14.57 4.34 -0.51
N ALA A 208 -14.71 3.75 0.68
CA ALA A 208 -14.45 2.34 0.91
C ALA A 208 -15.43 1.45 0.14
N LEU A 209 -16.73 1.71 0.27
CA LEU A 209 -17.77 0.94 -0.41
C LEU A 209 -17.68 1.04 -1.94
N GLU A 210 -17.34 2.20 -2.47
CA GLU A 210 -17.13 2.38 -3.91
C GLU A 210 -15.94 1.57 -4.41
N SER A 211 -14.80 1.66 -3.73
CA SER A 211 -13.60 0.88 -4.08
C SER A 211 -13.85 -0.63 -3.97
N MET A 212 -14.52 -1.10 -2.91
CA MET A 212 -14.90 -2.52 -2.76
C MET A 212 -15.72 -3.01 -3.95
N GLN A 213 -16.73 -2.24 -4.36
CA GLN A 213 -17.59 -2.59 -5.50
C GLN A 213 -16.78 -2.67 -6.80
N MET A 214 -15.88 -1.72 -7.03
CA MET A 214 -15.03 -1.71 -8.22
C MET A 214 -14.14 -2.94 -8.29
N ILE A 215 -13.46 -3.30 -7.19
CA ILE A 215 -12.57 -4.46 -7.15
C ILE A 215 -13.38 -5.76 -7.28
N ALA A 216 -14.48 -5.90 -6.56
CA ALA A 216 -15.30 -7.11 -6.57
C ALA A 216 -15.86 -7.45 -7.96
N ARG A 217 -16.29 -6.45 -8.73
CA ARG A 217 -16.74 -6.62 -10.12
C ARG A 217 -15.69 -7.21 -11.04
N LEU A 218 -14.42 -7.09 -10.68
CA LEU A 218 -13.31 -7.57 -11.49
C LEU A 218 -12.80 -8.96 -11.05
N PHE A 219 -13.37 -9.60 -10.01
CA PHE A 219 -12.90 -10.91 -9.52
C PHE A 219 -12.82 -11.96 -10.61
N TYR A 220 -13.86 -12.10 -11.44
CA TYR A 220 -13.85 -13.04 -12.55
C TYR A 220 -12.74 -12.74 -13.56
N LYS A 221 -12.59 -11.46 -13.96
CA LYS A 221 -11.56 -11.03 -14.91
C LYS A 221 -10.14 -11.15 -14.34
N LEU A 222 -9.96 -10.92 -13.04
CA LEU A 222 -8.69 -11.18 -12.35
C LEU A 222 -8.34 -12.67 -12.37
N ASN A 223 -9.34 -13.55 -12.13
CA ASN A 223 -9.13 -14.99 -12.15
C ASN A 223 -8.81 -15.52 -13.55
N THR A 224 -9.49 -15.07 -14.59
CA THR A 224 -9.18 -15.42 -15.99
C THR A 224 -7.99 -14.65 -16.55
N PHE A 225 -7.60 -13.57 -15.92
CA PHE A 225 -6.59 -12.60 -16.36
C PHE A 225 -6.90 -11.95 -17.71
N ASP A 226 -8.18 -11.74 -17.99
CA ASP A 226 -8.68 -11.06 -19.19
C ASP A 226 -9.08 -9.60 -18.84
N LEU A 227 -8.07 -8.78 -18.55
CA LEU A 227 -8.22 -7.39 -18.14
C LEU A 227 -8.02 -6.44 -19.32
N THR A 228 -9.01 -5.61 -19.58
CA THR A 228 -8.92 -4.47 -20.51
C THR A 228 -8.13 -3.31 -19.89
N GLU A 229 -7.85 -2.29 -20.69
CA GLU A 229 -7.27 -1.04 -20.20
C GLU A 229 -8.20 -0.34 -19.18
N GLU A 230 -9.51 -0.30 -19.45
CA GLU A 230 -10.52 0.25 -18.55
C GLU A 230 -10.59 -0.51 -17.21
N ASP A 231 -10.41 -1.83 -17.22
CA ASP A 231 -10.34 -2.62 -15.98
C ASP A 231 -9.09 -2.25 -15.15
N ARG A 232 -7.97 -1.96 -15.82
CA ARG A 232 -6.74 -1.52 -15.16
C ARG A 232 -6.87 -0.10 -14.60
N ASP A 233 -7.51 0.82 -15.34
CA ASP A 233 -7.87 2.14 -14.84
C ASP A 233 -8.74 2.01 -13.57
N THR A 234 -9.73 1.12 -13.61
CA THR A 234 -10.62 0.84 -12.47
C THR A 234 -9.84 0.32 -11.26
N LEU A 235 -8.91 -0.62 -11.44
CA LEU A 235 -8.07 -1.13 -10.35
C LEU A 235 -7.19 -0.03 -9.75
N LEU A 236 -6.54 0.77 -10.59
CA LEU A 236 -5.68 1.86 -10.14
C LEU A 236 -6.46 2.91 -9.36
N TYR A 237 -7.64 3.29 -9.86
CA TYR A 237 -8.53 4.22 -9.18
C TYR A 237 -9.03 3.66 -7.84
N ALA A 238 -9.49 2.41 -7.82
CA ALA A 238 -9.94 1.74 -6.59
C ALA A 238 -8.83 1.65 -5.53
N SER A 239 -7.59 1.35 -5.94
CA SER A 239 -6.41 1.35 -5.06
C SER A 239 -6.16 2.74 -4.45
N THR A 240 -6.24 3.80 -5.27
CA THR A 240 -6.09 5.17 -4.78
C THR A 240 -7.18 5.56 -3.78
N LEU A 241 -8.45 5.16 -4.03
CA LEU A 241 -9.52 5.33 -3.04
C LEU A 241 -9.19 4.59 -1.74
N GLY A 242 -8.63 3.37 -1.82
CA GLY A 242 -8.16 2.60 -0.66
C GLY A 242 -7.10 3.34 0.14
N GLY A 243 -6.12 3.94 -0.53
CA GLY A 243 -5.12 4.80 0.09
C GLY A 243 -5.74 5.99 0.82
N MET A 244 -6.73 6.66 0.22
CA MET A 244 -7.45 7.75 0.86
C MET A 244 -8.20 7.28 2.12
N VAL A 245 -8.83 6.10 2.06
CA VAL A 245 -9.53 5.52 3.21
C VAL A 245 -8.56 5.30 4.36
N ILE A 246 -7.48 4.55 4.14
CA ILE A 246 -6.53 4.23 5.23
C ILE A 246 -5.73 5.45 5.72
N ALA A 247 -5.58 6.49 4.91
CA ALA A 247 -5.00 7.75 5.37
C ALA A 247 -5.82 8.39 6.52
N HIS A 248 -7.13 8.14 6.56
CA HIS A 248 -8.03 8.58 7.63
C HIS A 248 -8.18 7.54 8.75
N THR A 249 -8.36 6.28 8.37
CA THR A 249 -8.80 5.22 9.30
C THR A 249 -7.66 4.39 9.86
N GLY A 250 -6.53 4.35 9.16
CA GLY A 250 -5.51 3.32 9.37
C GLY A 250 -6.02 1.94 8.96
N THR A 251 -5.17 0.93 9.07
CA THR A 251 -5.50 -0.49 8.92
C THR A 251 -5.73 -1.13 10.29
N THR A 252 -6.18 -2.39 10.35
CA THR A 252 -6.64 -3.07 11.56
C THR A 252 -5.94 -4.43 11.77
N ALA A 253 -6.66 -5.43 12.27
CA ALA A 253 -6.12 -6.74 12.64
C ALA A 253 -5.59 -7.56 11.45
N VAL A 254 -6.17 -7.43 10.26
CA VAL A 254 -5.71 -8.18 9.08
C VAL A 254 -4.27 -7.80 8.74
N HIS A 255 -3.97 -6.50 8.65
CA HIS A 255 -2.60 -6.03 8.43
C HIS A 255 -1.66 -6.37 9.59
N ALA A 256 -2.13 -6.25 10.84
CA ALA A 256 -1.35 -6.66 12.02
C ALA A 256 -0.87 -8.11 11.92
N MET A 257 -1.76 -9.01 11.50
CA MET A 257 -1.48 -10.43 11.30
C MET A 257 -0.63 -10.66 10.04
N GLY A 258 -0.97 -9.99 8.93
CA GLY A 258 -0.28 -10.13 7.64
C GLY A 258 1.21 -9.78 7.68
N TYR A 259 1.64 -8.86 8.56
CA TYR A 259 3.05 -8.49 8.71
C TYR A 259 3.95 -9.68 9.06
N SER A 260 3.51 -10.58 9.95
CA SER A 260 4.27 -11.77 10.30
C SER A 260 4.39 -12.75 9.13
N LEU A 261 3.31 -12.97 8.38
CA LEU A 261 3.33 -13.82 7.19
C LEU A 261 4.28 -13.25 6.12
N THR A 262 4.26 -11.93 5.93
CA THR A 262 5.16 -11.27 4.98
C THR A 262 6.63 -11.35 5.43
N TYR A 263 6.91 -11.10 6.71
CA TYR A 263 8.28 -11.05 7.21
C TYR A 263 8.93 -12.43 7.32
N PHE A 264 8.24 -13.42 7.92
CA PHE A 264 8.81 -14.72 8.23
C PHE A 264 8.63 -15.77 7.13
N LYS A 265 7.59 -15.62 6.30
CA LYS A 265 7.25 -16.60 5.25
C LYS A 265 7.48 -16.07 3.84
N ASP A 266 7.89 -14.81 3.70
CA ASP A 266 8.07 -14.14 2.40
C ASP A 266 6.80 -14.18 1.53
N ILE A 267 5.61 -14.24 2.17
CA ILE A 267 4.34 -14.18 1.47
C ILE A 267 4.11 -12.74 1.03
N ASP A 268 3.73 -12.55 -0.25
CA ASP A 268 3.37 -11.23 -0.76
C ASP A 268 2.32 -10.55 0.14
N HIS A 269 2.49 -9.25 0.38
CA HIS A 269 1.72 -8.53 1.40
C HIS A 269 0.21 -8.58 1.17
N GLY A 270 -0.22 -8.31 -0.05
CA GLY A 270 -1.64 -8.35 -0.40
C GLY A 270 -2.22 -9.76 -0.29
N ARG A 271 -1.44 -10.77 -0.68
CA ARG A 271 -1.81 -12.17 -0.50
C ARG A 271 -1.93 -12.53 0.98
N ALA A 272 -0.96 -12.14 1.82
CA ALA A 272 -0.99 -12.39 3.26
C ALA A 272 -2.26 -11.81 3.91
N ASN A 273 -2.62 -10.58 3.55
CA ASN A 273 -3.85 -9.94 4.03
C ASN A 273 -5.09 -10.65 3.49
N GLY A 274 -5.13 -10.99 2.20
CA GLY A 274 -6.26 -11.65 1.56
C GLY A 274 -6.61 -12.99 2.16
N LEU A 275 -5.61 -13.80 2.54
CA LEU A 275 -5.81 -15.09 3.20
C LEU A 275 -6.58 -14.97 4.53
N LEU A 276 -6.42 -13.85 5.23
CA LEU A 276 -6.96 -13.63 6.57
C LEU A 276 -8.33 -12.92 6.59
N ILE A 277 -8.66 -12.15 5.53
CA ILE A 277 -9.87 -11.33 5.47
C ILE A 277 -11.13 -12.14 5.75
N GLY A 278 -11.28 -13.31 5.14
CA GLY A 278 -12.51 -14.10 5.24
C GLY A 278 -12.88 -14.48 6.68
N GLU A 279 -11.92 -15.03 7.43
CA GLU A 279 -12.13 -15.40 8.83
C GLU A 279 -12.24 -14.17 9.75
N PHE A 280 -11.52 -13.11 9.45
CA PHE A 280 -11.68 -11.83 10.17
C PHE A 280 -13.12 -11.30 10.00
N LEU A 281 -13.68 -11.32 8.79
CA LEU A 281 -15.04 -10.88 8.54
C LEU A 281 -16.08 -11.73 9.27
N LYS A 282 -15.90 -13.05 9.38
CA LYS A 282 -16.77 -13.92 10.18
C LYS A 282 -16.77 -13.51 11.66
N LEU A 283 -15.60 -13.11 12.17
CA LEU A 283 -15.47 -12.63 13.55
C LEU A 283 -16.19 -11.28 13.72
N VAL A 284 -15.98 -10.33 12.81
CA VAL A 284 -16.65 -9.02 12.84
C VAL A 284 -18.16 -9.16 12.71
N GLN A 285 -18.66 -10.07 11.86
CA GLN A 285 -20.09 -10.27 11.64
C GLN A 285 -20.83 -10.67 12.93
N LYS A 286 -20.18 -11.41 13.84
CA LYS A 286 -20.77 -11.76 15.14
C LYS A 286 -21.11 -10.54 16.02
N VAL A 287 -20.38 -9.42 15.85
CA VAL A 287 -20.52 -8.23 16.69
C VAL A 287 -21.03 -7.00 15.94
N LYS A 288 -20.89 -6.95 14.62
CA LYS A 288 -21.26 -5.84 13.75
C LYS A 288 -21.84 -6.35 12.42
N ALA A 289 -22.85 -7.23 12.49
CA ALA A 289 -23.45 -7.88 11.32
C ALA A 289 -23.87 -6.87 10.24
N GLU A 290 -24.58 -5.80 10.61
CA GLU A 290 -25.09 -4.80 9.67
C GLU A 290 -23.97 -4.20 8.79
N ARG A 291 -22.79 -3.92 9.35
CA ARG A 291 -21.67 -3.36 8.55
C ARG A 291 -21.10 -4.38 7.58
N VAL A 292 -20.98 -5.64 8.00
CA VAL A 292 -20.50 -6.72 7.12
C VAL A 292 -21.51 -7.00 6.03
N ASP A 293 -22.79 -7.09 6.35
CA ASP A 293 -23.84 -7.37 5.39
C ASP A 293 -23.98 -6.24 4.35
N THR A 294 -23.91 -4.97 4.78
CA THR A 294 -23.90 -3.80 3.88
C THR A 294 -22.72 -3.84 2.90
N MET A 295 -21.53 -4.21 3.38
CA MET A 295 -20.32 -4.33 2.55
C MET A 295 -20.47 -5.47 1.53
N ILE A 296 -20.96 -6.63 1.93
CA ILE A 296 -21.17 -7.80 1.07
C ILE A 296 -22.20 -7.49 -0.02
N ASP A 297 -23.32 -6.88 0.35
CA ASP A 297 -24.37 -6.45 -0.59
C ASP A 297 -23.79 -5.43 -1.62
N LYS A 298 -23.04 -4.44 -1.15
CA LYS A 298 -22.42 -3.43 -2.01
C LYS A 298 -21.42 -4.02 -3.01
N MET A 299 -20.70 -5.06 -2.62
CA MET A 299 -19.81 -5.82 -3.52
C MET A 299 -20.58 -6.70 -4.52
N GLY A 300 -21.87 -6.93 -4.30
CA GLY A 300 -22.73 -7.73 -5.17
C GLY A 300 -22.73 -9.23 -4.86
N PHE A 301 -22.29 -9.66 -3.68
CA PHE A 301 -22.35 -11.05 -3.24
C PHE A 301 -23.64 -11.34 -2.47
N VAL A 302 -24.18 -12.55 -2.66
CA VAL A 302 -25.39 -13.01 -1.96
C VAL A 302 -25.13 -13.29 -0.47
N SER A 303 -23.87 -13.61 -0.12
CA SER A 303 -23.48 -13.90 1.25
C SER A 303 -21.98 -13.69 1.49
N LEU A 304 -21.61 -13.54 2.77
CA LEU A 304 -20.20 -13.55 3.19
C LEU A 304 -19.48 -14.82 2.74
N GLN A 305 -20.15 -15.98 2.77
CA GLN A 305 -19.53 -17.25 2.36
C GLN A 305 -19.23 -17.28 0.85
N GLU A 306 -20.09 -16.70 0.02
CA GLU A 306 -19.83 -16.58 -1.42
C GLU A 306 -18.59 -15.69 -1.69
N PHE A 307 -18.52 -14.55 -1.03
CA PHE A 307 -17.33 -13.68 -1.11
C PHE A 307 -16.05 -14.43 -0.73
N ILE A 308 -16.07 -15.16 0.40
CA ILE A 308 -14.92 -15.93 0.86
C ILE A 308 -14.51 -16.98 -0.19
N ASN A 309 -15.47 -17.73 -0.75
CA ASN A 309 -15.19 -18.75 -1.74
C ASN A 309 -14.52 -18.16 -3.00
N GLN A 310 -15.02 -17.02 -3.49
CA GLN A 310 -14.44 -16.36 -4.66
C GLN A 310 -13.05 -15.76 -4.37
N LEU A 311 -12.84 -15.22 -3.17
CA LEU A 311 -11.54 -14.74 -2.75
C LEU A 311 -10.52 -15.89 -2.61
N GLU A 312 -10.94 -17.03 -2.04
CA GLU A 312 -10.09 -18.23 -1.94
C GLU A 312 -9.73 -18.80 -3.32
N GLU A 313 -10.68 -18.81 -4.26
CA GLU A 313 -10.43 -19.22 -5.65
C GLU A 313 -9.39 -18.30 -6.31
N LEU A 314 -9.51 -17.00 -6.10
CA LEU A 314 -8.58 -16.00 -6.65
C LEU A 314 -7.16 -16.15 -6.08
N LEU A 315 -7.04 -16.45 -4.79
CA LEU A 315 -5.75 -16.61 -4.10
C LEU A 315 -5.11 -17.99 -4.32
N GLY A 316 -5.91 -19.02 -4.63
CA GLY A 316 -5.43 -20.39 -4.86
C GLY A 316 -4.91 -21.10 -3.61
N GLU A 317 -3.92 -21.98 -3.79
CA GLU A 317 -3.39 -22.82 -2.70
C GLU A 317 -2.77 -21.96 -1.59
N LYS A 318 -3.04 -22.36 -0.34
CA LYS A 318 -2.54 -21.68 0.86
C LYS A 318 -1.17 -22.24 1.27
N GLU A 319 -0.35 -21.38 1.80
CA GLU A 319 0.94 -21.72 2.41
C GLU A 319 0.74 -22.55 3.68
N LYS A 320 1.82 -23.20 4.14
CA LYS A 320 1.79 -23.99 5.39
C LYS A 320 2.27 -23.13 6.55
N LEU A 321 1.56 -23.25 7.66
CA LEU A 321 1.90 -22.64 8.94
C LEU A 321 1.90 -23.73 10.04
N THR A 322 2.78 -23.64 11.02
CA THR A 322 2.73 -24.51 12.19
C THR A 322 1.93 -23.85 13.33
N LEU A 323 1.53 -24.64 14.33
CA LEU A 323 0.82 -24.10 15.49
C LEU A 323 1.70 -23.11 16.26
N GLU A 324 2.98 -23.43 16.43
CA GLU A 324 3.94 -22.57 17.14
C GLU A 324 4.11 -21.21 16.41
N GLU A 325 4.19 -21.24 15.08
CA GLU A 325 4.23 -20.01 14.27
C GLU A 325 2.96 -19.20 14.44
N ALA A 326 1.78 -19.83 14.40
CA ALA A 326 0.51 -19.15 14.59
C ALA A 326 0.39 -18.48 15.97
N GLU A 327 0.85 -19.16 17.03
CA GLU A 327 0.90 -18.61 18.38
C GLU A 327 1.85 -17.41 18.50
N GLU A 328 3.07 -17.53 17.92
CA GLU A 328 4.01 -16.42 17.89
C GLU A 328 3.47 -15.22 17.12
N TYR A 329 2.88 -15.45 15.93
CA TYR A 329 2.37 -14.39 15.07
C TYR A 329 1.15 -13.69 15.67
N SER A 330 0.30 -14.42 16.39
CA SER A 330 -0.84 -13.83 17.13
C SER A 330 -0.35 -12.87 18.22
N LYS A 331 0.65 -13.27 19.01
CA LYS A 331 1.28 -12.41 20.02
C LYS A 331 1.91 -11.15 19.43
N LYS A 332 2.64 -11.30 18.31
CA LYS A 332 3.24 -10.16 17.59
C LYS A 332 2.17 -9.21 17.06
N ALA A 333 1.10 -9.73 16.46
CA ALA A 333 0.00 -8.92 15.95
C ALA A 333 -0.65 -8.06 17.06
N MET A 334 -0.89 -8.64 18.23
CA MET A 334 -1.44 -7.92 19.39
C MET A 334 -0.59 -6.74 19.88
N GLN A 335 0.70 -6.72 19.56
CA GLN A 335 1.60 -5.63 19.95
C GLN A 335 1.56 -4.44 18.96
N THR A 336 0.90 -4.59 17.83
CA THR A 336 0.82 -3.54 16.82
C THR A 336 -0.25 -2.50 17.15
N LYS A 337 0.02 -1.24 16.74
CA LYS A 337 -0.97 -0.16 16.88
C LYS A 337 -2.25 -0.40 16.05
N ASN A 338 -2.18 -1.20 15.02
CA ASN A 338 -3.29 -1.52 14.12
C ASN A 338 -4.48 -2.15 14.87
N ILE A 339 -4.21 -2.98 15.87
CA ILE A 339 -5.24 -3.62 16.71
C ILE A 339 -6.17 -2.58 17.35
N THR A 340 -5.63 -1.45 17.78
CA THR A 340 -6.42 -0.39 18.43
C THR A 340 -7.38 0.33 17.48
N ASN A 341 -7.23 0.16 16.18
CA ASN A 341 -8.12 0.73 15.16
C ASN A 341 -9.34 -0.15 14.85
N CYS A 342 -9.37 -1.40 15.33
CA CYS A 342 -10.49 -2.30 15.02
C CYS A 342 -11.81 -1.76 15.61
N ILE A 343 -12.92 -1.97 14.88
CA ILE A 343 -14.28 -1.59 15.32
C ILE A 343 -14.72 -2.34 16.61
N PHE A 344 -14.03 -3.41 16.94
CA PHE A 344 -14.08 -4.13 18.21
C PHE A 344 -12.63 -4.51 18.58
N THR A 345 -12.34 -4.80 19.83
CA THR A 345 -11.00 -5.21 20.26
C THR A 345 -10.88 -6.74 20.17
N PRO A 346 -10.17 -7.30 19.16
CA PRO A 346 -9.93 -8.74 19.12
C PRO A 346 -8.99 -9.15 20.25
N THR A 347 -9.13 -10.39 20.70
CA THR A 347 -8.21 -11.03 21.65
C THR A 347 -7.10 -11.79 20.91
N GLU A 348 -6.02 -12.14 21.60
CA GLU A 348 -4.97 -13.03 21.04
C GLU A 348 -5.57 -14.38 20.59
N GLU A 349 -6.55 -14.90 21.33
CA GLU A 349 -7.24 -16.16 21.01
C GLU A 349 -8.08 -16.03 19.71
N ASP A 350 -8.70 -14.87 19.48
CA ASP A 350 -9.40 -14.60 18.21
C ASP A 350 -8.44 -14.63 17.03
N LEU A 351 -7.27 -14.00 17.16
CA LEU A 351 -6.26 -13.98 16.09
C LEU A 351 -5.67 -15.36 15.84
N LEU A 352 -5.39 -16.11 16.90
CA LEU A 352 -4.93 -17.49 16.81
C LEU A 352 -5.99 -18.38 16.14
N HIS A 353 -7.25 -18.21 16.46
CA HIS A 353 -8.36 -18.92 15.81
C HIS A 353 -8.41 -18.64 14.31
N ILE A 354 -8.21 -17.38 13.88
CA ILE A 354 -8.15 -17.02 12.46
C ILE A 354 -7.02 -17.79 11.77
N TYR A 355 -5.79 -17.75 12.31
CA TYR A 355 -4.67 -18.50 11.73
C TYR A 355 -4.93 -19.98 11.64
N LYS A 356 -5.43 -20.59 12.74
CA LYS A 356 -5.74 -22.03 12.78
C LYS A 356 -6.75 -22.43 11.72
N THR A 357 -7.81 -21.65 11.56
CA THR A 357 -8.87 -21.93 10.58
C THR A 357 -8.38 -21.76 9.15
N VAL A 358 -7.64 -20.67 8.86
CA VAL A 358 -7.13 -20.38 7.51
C VAL A 358 -6.11 -21.43 7.06
N PHE A 359 -5.17 -21.83 7.94
CA PHE A 359 -4.07 -22.73 7.59
C PHE A 359 -4.33 -24.20 7.99
N LYS A 360 -5.50 -24.50 8.57
CA LYS A 360 -5.93 -25.87 8.94
C LYS A 360 -4.98 -26.58 9.90
N ILE A 361 -4.59 -25.90 10.99
CA ILE A 361 -3.66 -26.35 12.03
C ILE A 361 -4.32 -26.44 13.41
#